data_b4ec806095497b39ed6f056b430ae2ea
#
_entry.id   b4ec806095497b39ed6f056b430ae2ea
#
_cell.length_a   1.000
_cell.length_b   1.000
_cell.length_c   1.000
_cell.angle_alpha   90.00
_cell.angle_beta   90.00
_cell.angle_gamma   90.00
#
_symmetry.space_group_name_H-M   'P 1'
#
loop_
_entity.id
_entity.type
_entity.pdbx_description
1 polymer ?
#
loop_
_entity_poly.entity_id
_entity_poly.type
_entity_poly.pdbx_seq_one_letter_code
_entity_poly.pdbx_strand_id
1 'polypeptide(L)'
;MRRLLLVPALLLAGCAALDPYNMIGRQMGDAVALATQPVPDPAPAFLTVEARQKAFDFVWDTINERYHDPNFNGVDWPAVGRRYEPLAMAAKDDDAFWDVLDRMTGELKDAHTRVESPARVELRKRDASITLGFSFVPVDGRLAVSGVHSESDAYWAGVRSGMTIVAIAGEPAGRAYEKLMADTRFDSTDRSRHQRAVRRLMTGADGTSVDFTFERADGTRFDARLTRHRLTTRPSASHRILPSGFGYLRLTQWTLGATSSTITGLAELKDTPGMVIDLRGNPGGSVYAVNNLLAKFFTQRTDFGRVTTRTGHSVSILFGAVEIIKLKSESEGSKDAYTAPVVILVNAASASGSELFAGSMQATNRATVVGEPSCGCLLGFLGYARIPGGGELAYSEVGFVLPNGKRIEGEGVIPDRLVPLAVADLRIGRDRALETAEAILRDLVRKP
;
A
#
# COMPACT_ATOMS: atom_id res chain seq x y z
N MET A 1 -6.71 -12.97 -53.46
CA MET A 1 -7.07 -13.04 -52.05
C MET A 1 -5.82 -12.93 -51.15
N ARG A 2 -4.97 -11.90 -51.24
CA ARG A 2 -3.74 -11.75 -50.40
C ARG A 2 -3.57 -10.35 -49.78
N ARG A 3 -4.60 -9.51 -49.80
CA ARG A 3 -4.51 -8.12 -49.24
C ARG A 3 -5.27 -7.86 -47.96
N LEU A 4 -5.95 -8.87 -47.35
CA LEU A 4 -6.75 -8.67 -46.14
C LEU A 4 -6.05 -9.07 -44.80
N LEU A 5 -4.85 -9.64 -44.85
CA LEU A 5 -4.11 -10.07 -43.66
C LEU A 5 -3.07 -9.06 -43.14
N LEU A 6 -2.79 -8.00 -43.88
CA LEU A 6 -1.84 -6.97 -43.46
C LEU A 6 -2.44 -5.84 -42.61
N VAL A 7 -3.74 -5.65 -42.65
CA VAL A 7 -4.41 -4.57 -41.89
C VAL A 7 -4.44 -4.86 -40.38
N PRO A 8 -4.75 -6.09 -39.90
CA PRO A 8 -4.74 -6.35 -38.45
C PRO A 8 -3.33 -6.34 -37.84
N ALA A 9 -2.28 -6.71 -38.58
CA ALA A 9 -0.90 -6.68 -38.09
C ALA A 9 -0.37 -5.24 -37.96
N LEU A 10 -0.75 -4.35 -38.86
CA LEU A 10 -0.42 -2.91 -38.77
C LEU A 10 -1.21 -2.20 -37.66
N LEU A 11 -2.44 -2.62 -37.36
CA LEU A 11 -3.23 -2.10 -36.23
C LEU A 11 -2.64 -2.55 -34.88
N LEU A 12 -2.15 -3.80 -34.76
CA LEU A 12 -1.51 -4.32 -33.56
C LEU A 12 -0.13 -3.68 -33.32
N ALA A 13 0.66 -3.46 -34.36
CA ALA A 13 1.93 -2.74 -34.25
C ALA A 13 1.72 -1.24 -33.94
N GLY A 14 0.65 -0.63 -34.46
CA GLY A 14 0.23 0.71 -34.14
C GLY A 14 -0.19 0.89 -32.67
N CYS A 15 -0.86 -0.10 -32.08
CA CYS A 15 -1.26 -0.07 -30.67
C CYS A 15 -0.05 -0.11 -29.72
N ALA A 16 0.97 -0.92 -29.99
CA ALA A 16 2.19 -0.98 -29.17
C ALA A 16 3.01 0.29 -29.21
N ALA A 17 3.04 1.01 -30.33
CA ALA A 17 3.70 2.30 -30.46
C ALA A 17 2.89 3.46 -29.85
N LEU A 18 1.57 3.32 -29.81
CA LEU A 18 0.65 4.31 -29.21
C LEU A 18 0.59 4.19 -27.68
N ASP A 19 0.74 3.00 -27.13
CA ASP A 19 0.67 2.69 -25.72
C ASP A 19 1.73 1.63 -25.35
N PRO A 20 3.02 2.00 -25.33
CA PRO A 20 4.13 1.07 -25.10
C PRO A 20 4.07 0.38 -23.73
N TYR A 21 3.35 0.93 -22.77
CA TYR A 21 3.14 0.36 -21.44
C TYR A 21 1.82 -0.39 -21.30
N ASN A 22 1.03 -0.46 -22.41
CA ASN A 22 -0.30 -1.03 -22.41
C ASN A 22 -1.22 -0.47 -21.30
N MET A 23 -1.08 0.80 -20.99
CA MET A 23 -1.86 1.48 -19.94
C MET A 23 -3.34 1.56 -20.29
N ILE A 24 -3.64 1.91 -21.53
CA ILE A 24 -5.02 1.97 -22.06
C ILE A 24 -5.62 0.56 -22.00
N GLY A 25 -4.87 -0.45 -22.46
CA GLY A 25 -5.32 -1.84 -22.41
C GLY A 25 -5.52 -2.37 -21.00
N ARG A 26 -4.70 -1.96 -20.03
CA ARG A 26 -4.86 -2.34 -18.62
C ARG A 26 -6.06 -1.67 -17.95
N GLN A 27 -6.31 -0.39 -18.26
CA GLN A 27 -7.45 0.36 -17.69
C GLN A 27 -8.76 0.10 -18.43
N MET A 28 -8.72 -0.07 -19.74
CA MET A 28 -9.90 -0.38 -20.56
C MET A 28 -10.18 -1.87 -20.67
N GLY A 29 -9.24 -2.72 -20.33
CA GLY A 29 -9.33 -4.16 -20.47
C GLY A 29 -10.55 -4.76 -19.77
N ASP A 30 -10.98 -4.20 -18.66
CA ASP A 30 -12.18 -4.64 -17.97
C ASP A 30 -13.47 -4.20 -18.70
N ALA A 31 -13.51 -3.01 -19.26
CA ALA A 31 -14.67 -2.51 -20.00
C ALA A 31 -14.82 -3.18 -21.38
N VAL A 32 -13.71 -3.39 -22.10
CA VAL A 32 -13.70 -4.06 -23.40
C VAL A 32 -13.93 -5.57 -23.24
N ALA A 33 -13.37 -6.20 -22.21
CA ALA A 33 -13.59 -7.62 -21.93
C ALA A 33 -15.05 -7.91 -21.56
N LEU A 34 -15.72 -7.04 -20.81
CA LEU A 34 -17.16 -7.13 -20.54
C LEU A 34 -18.03 -6.99 -21.79
N ALA A 35 -17.56 -6.22 -22.80
CA ALA A 35 -18.33 -5.93 -24.01
C ALA A 35 -18.10 -6.95 -25.14
N THR A 36 -17.00 -7.71 -25.13
CA THR A 36 -16.55 -8.53 -26.26
C THR A 36 -16.36 -10.02 -25.96
N GLN A 37 -16.48 -10.45 -24.70
CA GLN A 37 -16.31 -11.88 -24.40
C GLN A 37 -17.57 -12.68 -24.76
N PRO A 38 -17.44 -13.76 -25.56
CA PRO A 38 -18.39 -14.88 -25.48
C PRO A 38 -18.36 -15.39 -24.02
N VAL A 39 -19.53 -15.84 -23.52
CA VAL A 39 -19.60 -16.47 -22.19
C VAL A 39 -18.43 -17.44 -22.08
N PRO A 40 -17.50 -17.26 -21.15
CA PRO A 40 -16.33 -18.12 -21.05
C PRO A 40 -16.83 -19.55 -20.85
N ASP A 41 -16.23 -20.51 -21.54
CA ASP A 41 -16.31 -21.89 -21.12
C ASP A 41 -15.99 -21.96 -19.63
N PRO A 42 -16.68 -22.75 -18.82
CA PRO A 42 -16.40 -22.89 -17.40
C PRO A 42 -14.90 -23.13 -17.26
N ALA A 43 -14.23 -22.24 -16.51
CA ALA A 43 -12.79 -22.35 -16.28
C ALA A 43 -12.48 -23.79 -15.88
N PRO A 44 -11.48 -24.45 -16.48
CA PRO A 44 -11.13 -25.82 -16.12
C PRO A 44 -10.94 -25.87 -14.61
N ALA A 45 -11.44 -26.91 -13.97
CA ALA A 45 -11.38 -27.07 -12.51
C ALA A 45 -9.96 -26.95 -11.96
N PHE A 46 -8.94 -27.14 -12.84
CA PHE A 46 -7.53 -27.00 -12.51
C PHE A 46 -6.72 -26.49 -13.71
N LEU A 47 -5.68 -25.69 -13.45
CA LEU A 47 -4.73 -25.27 -14.48
C LEU A 47 -3.94 -26.49 -14.98
N THR A 48 -3.91 -26.69 -16.29
CA THR A 48 -3.01 -27.69 -16.91
C THR A 48 -1.55 -27.26 -16.74
N VAL A 49 -0.61 -28.20 -16.84
CA VAL A 49 0.83 -27.90 -16.79
C VAL A 49 1.21 -26.86 -17.85
N GLU A 50 0.65 -26.94 -19.04
CA GLU A 50 0.87 -25.97 -20.12
C GLU A 50 0.33 -24.57 -19.75
N ALA A 51 -0.85 -24.49 -19.11
CA ALA A 51 -1.40 -23.22 -18.64
C ALA A 51 -0.53 -22.61 -17.52
N ARG A 52 -0.03 -23.44 -16.62
CA ARG A 52 0.92 -23.02 -15.56
C ARG A 52 2.23 -22.50 -16.16
N GLN A 53 2.78 -23.19 -17.19
CA GLN A 53 4.00 -22.72 -17.86
C GLN A 53 3.76 -21.35 -18.49
N LYS A 54 2.68 -21.16 -19.25
CA LYS A 54 2.34 -19.86 -19.85
C LYS A 54 2.18 -18.75 -18.81
N ALA A 55 1.58 -19.06 -17.68
CA ALA A 55 1.43 -18.10 -16.58
C ALA A 55 2.77 -17.74 -15.92
N PHE A 56 3.64 -18.75 -15.70
CA PHE A 56 4.97 -18.54 -15.15
C PHE A 56 5.83 -17.67 -16.08
N ASP A 57 5.91 -18.05 -17.36
CA ASP A 57 6.67 -17.32 -18.39
C ASP A 57 6.20 -15.87 -18.46
N PHE A 58 4.87 -15.64 -18.49
CA PHE A 58 4.30 -14.30 -18.52
C PHE A 58 4.77 -13.43 -17.34
N VAL A 59 4.74 -13.98 -16.13
CA VAL A 59 5.15 -13.25 -14.91
C VAL A 59 6.65 -12.97 -14.94
N TRP A 60 7.46 -14.00 -15.26
CA TRP A 60 8.92 -13.90 -15.29
C TRP A 60 9.39 -12.91 -16.37
N ASP A 61 8.90 -13.05 -17.60
CA ASP A 61 9.24 -12.19 -18.74
C ASP A 61 8.81 -10.75 -18.51
N THR A 62 7.58 -10.53 -18.00
CA THR A 62 7.09 -9.17 -17.72
C THR A 62 7.99 -8.43 -16.74
N ILE A 63 8.41 -9.09 -15.67
CA ILE A 63 9.33 -8.50 -14.70
C ILE A 63 10.70 -8.32 -15.32
N ASN A 64 11.22 -9.32 -16.04
CA ASN A 64 12.53 -9.27 -16.70
C ASN A 64 12.64 -8.08 -17.65
N GLU A 65 11.58 -7.76 -18.38
CA GLU A 65 11.58 -6.71 -19.40
C GLU A 65 11.19 -5.33 -18.87
N ARG A 66 10.31 -5.27 -17.83
CA ARG A 66 9.58 -4.04 -17.50
C ARG A 66 9.74 -3.56 -16.06
N TYR A 67 10.35 -4.32 -15.17
CA TYR A 67 10.59 -3.88 -13.80
C TYR A 67 11.43 -2.58 -13.79
N HIS A 68 11.10 -1.62 -12.93
CA HIS A 68 11.68 -0.27 -12.94
C HIS A 68 13.20 -0.24 -12.79
N ASP A 69 13.77 -1.18 -12.02
CA ASP A 69 15.21 -1.30 -11.81
C ASP A 69 15.77 -2.40 -12.71
N PRO A 70 16.64 -2.09 -13.69
CA PRO A 70 17.25 -3.09 -14.55
C PRO A 70 18.15 -4.10 -13.81
N ASN A 71 18.57 -3.76 -12.58
CA ASN A 71 19.36 -4.63 -11.71
C ASN A 71 18.49 -5.42 -10.71
N PHE A 72 17.16 -5.36 -10.79
CA PHE A 72 16.21 -6.12 -9.97
C PHE A 72 16.46 -5.99 -8.46
N ASN A 73 16.78 -4.79 -7.95
CA ASN A 73 17.21 -4.54 -6.58
C ASN A 73 18.43 -5.40 -6.14
N GLY A 74 19.31 -5.75 -7.09
CA GLY A 74 20.48 -6.60 -6.85
C GLY A 74 20.21 -8.10 -6.87
N VAL A 75 19.02 -8.53 -7.30
CA VAL A 75 18.61 -9.94 -7.38
C VAL A 75 19.03 -10.54 -8.73
N ASP A 76 19.66 -11.72 -8.74
CA ASP A 76 19.85 -12.53 -9.95
C ASP A 76 18.51 -13.09 -10.43
N TRP A 77 17.75 -12.29 -11.21
CA TRP A 77 16.43 -12.66 -11.67
C TRP A 77 16.40 -13.93 -12.53
N PRO A 78 17.39 -14.19 -13.43
CA PRO A 78 17.52 -15.46 -14.09
C PRO A 78 17.69 -16.67 -13.14
N ALA A 79 18.47 -16.55 -12.07
CA ALA A 79 18.59 -17.59 -11.06
C ALA A 79 17.29 -17.82 -10.27
N VAL A 80 16.53 -16.75 -10.01
CA VAL A 80 15.20 -16.85 -9.40
C VAL A 80 14.27 -17.66 -10.32
N GLY A 81 14.23 -17.38 -11.63
CA GLY A 81 13.43 -18.13 -12.59
C GLY A 81 13.74 -19.62 -12.53
N ARG A 82 15.01 -19.99 -12.68
CA ARG A 82 15.46 -21.40 -12.62
C ARG A 82 15.08 -22.13 -11.33
N ARG A 83 15.03 -21.41 -10.19
CA ARG A 83 14.67 -21.99 -8.90
C ARG A 83 13.16 -22.17 -8.74
N TYR A 84 12.36 -21.23 -9.22
CA TYR A 84 10.91 -21.22 -9.00
C TYR A 84 10.12 -21.98 -10.06
N GLU A 85 10.58 -22.08 -11.29
CA GLU A 85 9.91 -22.80 -12.37
C GLU A 85 9.55 -24.25 -12.00
N PRO A 86 10.49 -25.10 -11.55
CA PRO A 86 10.15 -26.47 -11.16
C PRO A 86 9.18 -26.53 -9.97
N LEU A 87 9.23 -25.56 -9.04
CA LEU A 87 8.30 -25.49 -7.91
C LEU A 87 6.88 -25.15 -8.38
N ALA A 88 6.75 -24.23 -9.35
CA ALA A 88 5.48 -23.85 -9.94
C ALA A 88 4.85 -25.04 -10.70
N MET A 89 5.63 -25.76 -11.50
CA MET A 89 5.14 -26.92 -12.26
C MET A 89 4.75 -28.09 -11.35
N ALA A 90 5.46 -28.27 -10.22
CA ALA A 90 5.19 -29.34 -9.25
C ALA A 90 4.14 -28.95 -8.19
N ALA A 91 3.54 -27.76 -8.27
CA ALA A 91 2.53 -27.33 -7.30
C ALA A 91 1.33 -28.31 -7.25
N LYS A 92 0.94 -28.72 -6.03
CA LYS A 92 -0.09 -29.74 -5.80
C LYS A 92 -1.49 -29.33 -6.30
N ASP A 93 -1.79 -28.04 -6.29
CA ASP A 93 -3.05 -27.43 -6.68
C ASP A 93 -2.81 -26.00 -7.22
N ASP A 94 -3.86 -25.33 -7.66
CA ASP A 94 -3.76 -23.99 -8.22
C ASP A 94 -3.46 -22.92 -7.16
N ASP A 95 -3.95 -23.07 -5.94
CA ASP A 95 -3.61 -22.14 -4.85
C ASP A 95 -2.11 -22.20 -4.55
N ALA A 96 -1.53 -23.39 -4.45
CA ALA A 96 -0.10 -23.59 -4.29
C ALA A 96 0.70 -23.01 -5.48
N PHE A 97 0.21 -23.16 -6.70
CA PHE A 97 0.83 -22.57 -7.90
C PHE A 97 0.88 -21.04 -7.82
N TRP A 98 -0.24 -20.40 -7.53
CA TRP A 98 -0.30 -18.93 -7.40
C TRP A 98 0.56 -18.42 -6.24
N ASP A 99 0.61 -19.15 -5.12
CA ASP A 99 1.50 -18.81 -4.00
C ASP A 99 2.98 -18.92 -4.38
N VAL A 100 3.37 -19.89 -5.22
CA VAL A 100 4.75 -20.00 -5.75
C VAL A 100 5.09 -18.78 -6.60
N LEU A 101 4.20 -18.34 -7.50
CA LEU A 101 4.42 -17.13 -8.31
C LEU A 101 4.51 -15.86 -7.45
N ASP A 102 3.65 -15.71 -6.43
CA ASP A 102 3.72 -14.57 -5.52
C ASP A 102 5.02 -14.59 -4.69
N ARG A 103 5.50 -15.76 -4.26
CA ARG A 103 6.79 -15.91 -3.58
C ARG A 103 7.97 -15.58 -4.50
N MET A 104 7.91 -15.98 -5.77
CA MET A 104 8.92 -15.62 -6.77
C MET A 104 9.05 -14.10 -6.90
N THR A 105 7.93 -13.38 -7.01
CA THR A 105 7.96 -11.92 -7.09
C THR A 105 8.46 -11.29 -5.79
N GLY A 106 8.28 -11.95 -4.66
CA GLY A 106 8.78 -11.51 -3.35
C GLY A 106 10.30 -11.43 -3.24
N GLU A 107 11.04 -12.20 -4.06
CA GLU A 107 12.51 -12.12 -4.08
C GLU A 107 13.04 -10.73 -4.41
N LEU A 108 12.25 -9.93 -5.15
CA LEU A 108 12.57 -8.52 -5.45
C LEU A 108 12.53 -7.61 -4.22
N LYS A 109 12.00 -8.09 -3.09
CA LYS A 109 11.79 -7.29 -1.86
C LYS A 109 11.05 -5.98 -2.15
N ASP A 110 9.96 -6.10 -2.87
CA ASP A 110 9.13 -4.99 -3.33
C ASP A 110 7.65 -5.27 -2.99
N ALA A 111 7.06 -4.41 -2.18
CA ALA A 111 5.68 -4.52 -1.73
C ALA A 111 4.65 -4.36 -2.85
N HIS A 112 5.00 -3.62 -3.91
CA HIS A 112 4.11 -3.33 -5.03
C HIS A 112 4.15 -4.40 -6.11
N THR A 113 5.25 -5.18 -6.23
CA THR A 113 5.36 -6.28 -7.19
C THR A 113 4.82 -7.57 -6.57
N ARG A 114 3.67 -8.05 -7.07
CA ARG A 114 2.96 -9.20 -6.52
C ARG A 114 2.07 -9.89 -7.55
N VAL A 115 1.84 -11.16 -7.33
CA VAL A 115 0.85 -11.94 -8.07
C VAL A 115 -0.42 -12.09 -7.22
N GLU A 116 -1.56 -11.80 -7.80
CA GLU A 116 -2.87 -12.03 -7.21
C GLU A 116 -3.54 -13.22 -7.93
N SER A 117 -3.92 -14.27 -7.17
CA SER A 117 -4.69 -15.39 -7.71
C SER A 117 -6.07 -14.92 -8.16
N PRO A 118 -6.79 -15.67 -9.04
CA PRO A 118 -8.15 -15.33 -9.44
C PRO A 118 -9.08 -15.05 -8.26
N ALA A 119 -8.98 -15.84 -7.20
CA ALA A 119 -9.78 -15.64 -5.98
C ALA A 119 -9.48 -14.32 -5.29
N ARG A 120 -8.21 -13.91 -5.21
CA ARG A 120 -7.79 -12.62 -4.65
C ARG A 120 -8.22 -11.44 -5.51
N VAL A 121 -8.16 -11.57 -6.84
CA VAL A 121 -8.65 -10.59 -7.80
C VAL A 121 -10.15 -10.33 -7.58
N GLU A 122 -10.95 -11.39 -7.45
CA GLU A 122 -12.38 -11.28 -7.17
C GLU A 122 -12.68 -10.58 -5.83
N LEU A 123 -11.94 -10.93 -4.78
CA LEU A 123 -12.09 -10.27 -3.47
C LEU A 123 -11.76 -8.78 -3.54
N ARG A 124 -10.69 -8.41 -4.27
CA ARG A 124 -10.31 -7.01 -4.45
C ARG A 124 -11.35 -6.19 -5.22
N LYS A 125 -11.93 -6.77 -6.27
CA LYS A 125 -12.95 -6.11 -7.11
C LYS A 125 -14.29 -5.87 -6.38
N ARG A 126 -14.56 -6.59 -5.31
CA ARG A 126 -15.83 -6.47 -4.56
C ARG A 126 -15.90 -5.27 -3.61
N ASP A 127 -14.90 -4.40 -3.59
CA ASP A 127 -14.86 -3.12 -2.82
C ASP A 127 -15.22 -3.28 -1.33
N ALA A 128 -14.97 -4.46 -0.77
CA ALA A 128 -15.27 -4.77 0.62
C ALA A 128 -14.18 -5.67 1.20
N SER A 129 -13.73 -5.32 2.37
CA SER A 129 -12.82 -6.15 3.15
C SER A 129 -13.62 -7.16 3.97
N ILE A 130 -13.52 -8.46 3.63
CA ILE A 130 -14.03 -9.52 4.48
C ILE A 130 -12.93 -9.83 5.51
N THR A 131 -13.16 -9.42 6.75
CA THR A 131 -12.10 -9.38 7.78
C THR A 131 -12.64 -9.67 9.18
N LEU A 132 -11.75 -10.06 10.10
CA LEU A 132 -12.04 -10.15 11.53
C LEU A 132 -12.20 -8.78 12.19
N GLY A 133 -11.79 -7.68 11.51
CA GLY A 133 -12.04 -6.31 11.90
C GLY A 133 -11.21 -5.78 13.07
N PHE A 134 -10.03 -6.34 13.30
CA PHE A 134 -9.06 -5.75 14.22
C PHE A 134 -7.65 -5.83 13.65
N SER A 135 -6.72 -5.11 14.23
CA SER A 135 -5.30 -5.13 13.88
C SER A 135 -4.46 -5.33 15.14
N PHE A 136 -3.26 -5.87 14.97
CA PHE A 136 -2.30 -6.03 16.05
C PHE A 136 -0.88 -5.75 15.55
N VAL A 137 0.00 -5.45 16.48
CA VAL A 137 1.41 -5.20 16.25
C VAL A 137 2.27 -5.90 17.31
N PRO A 138 3.48 -6.34 16.97
CA PRO A 138 4.43 -6.81 17.96
C PRO A 138 4.99 -5.61 18.75
N VAL A 139 4.81 -5.62 20.06
CA VAL A 139 5.34 -4.60 20.99
C VAL A 139 5.86 -5.32 22.24
N ASP A 140 7.10 -5.05 22.62
CA ASP A 140 7.74 -5.62 23.82
C ASP A 140 7.64 -7.15 23.90
N GLY A 141 7.82 -7.84 22.76
CA GLY A 141 7.75 -9.31 22.65
C GLY A 141 6.33 -9.89 22.75
N ARG A 142 5.29 -9.06 22.72
CA ARG A 142 3.88 -9.46 22.77
C ARG A 142 3.15 -8.98 21.52
N LEU A 143 2.04 -9.63 21.17
CA LEU A 143 1.14 -9.17 20.12
C LEU A 143 0.04 -8.31 20.75
N ALA A 144 0.13 -7.01 20.56
CA ALA A 144 -0.83 -6.05 21.10
C ALA A 144 -1.89 -5.67 20.07
N VAL A 145 -3.16 -5.69 20.44
CA VAL A 145 -4.25 -5.15 19.62
C VAL A 145 -4.06 -3.65 19.46
N SER A 146 -3.84 -3.19 18.22
CA SER A 146 -3.59 -1.78 17.91
C SER A 146 -4.84 -1.01 17.48
N GLY A 147 -5.87 -1.71 17.00
CA GLY A 147 -7.15 -1.11 16.62
C GLY A 147 -8.24 -2.14 16.45
N VAL A 148 -9.49 -1.74 16.66
CA VAL A 148 -10.67 -2.59 16.50
C VAL A 148 -11.76 -1.77 15.79
N HIS A 149 -12.34 -2.34 14.74
CA HIS A 149 -13.45 -1.73 14.04
C HIS A 149 -14.75 -1.90 14.84
N SER A 150 -15.50 -0.84 15.07
CA SER A 150 -16.68 -0.82 15.93
C SER A 150 -17.84 -1.73 15.47
N GLU A 151 -17.87 -2.10 14.20
CA GLU A 151 -18.89 -2.97 13.63
C GLU A 151 -18.41 -4.42 13.44
N SER A 152 -17.25 -4.78 14.00
CA SER A 152 -16.65 -6.10 13.84
C SER A 152 -17.07 -7.08 14.94
N ASP A 153 -17.02 -8.37 14.62
CA ASP A 153 -17.13 -9.44 15.61
C ASP A 153 -16.17 -9.26 16.78
N ALA A 154 -14.94 -8.84 16.49
CA ALA A 154 -13.94 -8.56 17.51
C ALA A 154 -14.42 -7.51 18.53
N TYR A 155 -15.05 -6.42 18.05
CA TYR A 155 -15.59 -5.40 18.93
C TYR A 155 -16.72 -5.95 19.82
N TRP A 156 -17.65 -6.70 19.23
CA TRP A 156 -18.78 -7.28 19.94
C TRP A 156 -18.37 -8.38 20.90
N ALA A 157 -17.30 -9.14 20.59
CA ALA A 157 -16.69 -10.11 21.50
C ALA A 157 -15.93 -9.46 22.67
N GLY A 158 -15.84 -8.12 22.71
CA GLY A 158 -15.17 -7.39 23.79
C GLY A 158 -13.68 -7.14 23.57
N VAL A 159 -13.15 -7.38 22.36
CA VAL A 159 -11.75 -7.04 22.03
C VAL A 159 -11.58 -5.52 22.00
N ARG A 160 -10.51 -5.02 22.62
CA ARG A 160 -10.18 -3.59 22.69
C ARG A 160 -8.69 -3.35 22.42
N SER A 161 -8.34 -2.15 21.97
CA SER A 161 -6.95 -1.73 21.83
C SER A 161 -6.20 -1.86 23.16
N GLY A 162 -4.93 -2.27 23.08
CA GLY A 162 -4.09 -2.50 24.25
C GLY A 162 -4.27 -3.87 24.92
N MET A 163 -5.21 -4.70 24.48
CA MET A 163 -5.25 -6.11 24.86
C MET A 163 -4.10 -6.86 24.21
N THR A 164 -3.63 -7.93 24.85
CA THR A 164 -2.59 -8.80 24.32
C THR A 164 -3.21 -10.08 23.77
N ILE A 165 -2.76 -10.53 22.60
CA ILE A 165 -3.11 -11.84 22.05
C ILE A 165 -2.20 -12.88 22.70
N VAL A 166 -2.79 -13.89 23.36
CA VAL A 166 -2.08 -14.96 24.05
C VAL A 166 -2.01 -16.23 23.20
N ALA A 167 -3.07 -16.53 22.45
CA ALA A 167 -3.11 -17.66 21.54
C ALA A 167 -3.90 -17.33 20.27
N ILE A 168 -3.54 -17.98 19.15
CA ILE A 168 -4.20 -17.94 17.84
C ILE A 168 -4.41 -19.37 17.39
N ALA A 169 -5.66 -19.76 17.11
CA ALA A 169 -6.03 -21.11 16.70
C ALA A 169 -5.48 -22.21 17.63
N GLY A 170 -5.48 -21.95 18.95
CA GLY A 170 -4.98 -22.88 19.97
C GLY A 170 -3.45 -22.90 20.13
N GLU A 171 -2.70 -22.22 19.27
CA GLU A 171 -1.23 -22.13 19.34
C GLU A 171 -0.81 -20.88 20.13
N PRO A 172 0.27 -20.91 20.96
CA PRO A 172 0.80 -19.71 21.60
C PRO A 172 1.08 -18.60 20.57
N ALA A 173 0.61 -17.38 20.85
CA ALA A 173 0.58 -16.27 19.90
C ALA A 173 1.94 -15.95 19.27
N GLY A 174 3.04 -16.00 20.04
CA GLY A 174 4.39 -15.78 19.52
C GLY A 174 4.76 -16.82 18.45
N ARG A 175 4.52 -18.12 18.73
CA ARG A 175 4.80 -19.21 17.78
C ARG A 175 3.91 -19.12 16.55
N ALA A 176 2.61 -18.87 16.73
CA ALA A 176 1.68 -18.67 15.61
C ALA A 176 2.11 -17.49 14.71
N TYR A 177 2.58 -16.41 15.32
CA TYR A 177 3.08 -15.25 14.60
C TYR A 177 4.40 -15.54 13.84
N GLU A 178 5.37 -16.21 14.49
CA GLU A 178 6.62 -16.62 13.82
C GLU A 178 6.34 -17.49 12.58
N LYS A 179 5.42 -18.43 12.70
CA LYS A 179 4.98 -19.28 11.59
C LYS A 179 4.30 -18.46 10.49
N LEU A 180 3.40 -17.55 10.87
CA LEU A 180 2.74 -16.65 9.94
C LEU A 180 3.75 -15.80 9.17
N MET A 181 4.76 -15.26 9.85
CA MET A 181 5.85 -14.51 9.22
C MET A 181 6.72 -15.38 8.33
N ALA A 182 7.05 -16.61 8.73
CA ALA A 182 7.82 -17.54 7.92
C ALA A 182 7.09 -17.92 6.61
N ASP A 183 5.77 -18.09 6.68
CA ASP A 183 4.92 -18.41 5.54
C ASP A 183 4.62 -17.19 4.64
N THR A 184 4.97 -15.99 5.09
CA THR A 184 4.76 -14.77 4.31
C THR A 184 5.99 -14.48 3.44
N ARG A 185 5.78 -14.25 2.15
CA ARG A 185 6.85 -13.89 1.21
C ARG A 185 7.64 -12.67 1.68
N PHE A 186 8.85 -12.47 1.15
CA PHE A 186 9.60 -11.23 1.35
C PHE A 186 8.84 -10.02 0.82
N ASP A 187 9.12 -8.88 1.42
CA ASP A 187 8.50 -7.60 1.10
C ASP A 187 9.56 -6.49 1.23
N SER A 188 9.22 -5.23 0.92
CA SER A 188 10.15 -4.09 0.97
C SER A 188 10.88 -3.97 2.31
N THR A 189 10.18 -4.20 3.40
CA THR A 189 10.70 -4.18 4.78
C THR A 189 10.03 -5.25 5.65
N ASP A 190 10.58 -5.52 6.84
CA ASP A 190 9.90 -6.37 7.82
C ASP A 190 8.57 -5.76 8.31
N ARG A 191 8.46 -4.42 8.31
CA ARG A 191 7.20 -3.71 8.62
C ARG A 191 6.13 -4.00 7.58
N SER A 192 6.46 -3.92 6.31
CA SER A 192 5.52 -4.25 5.22
C SER A 192 5.18 -5.73 5.19
N ARG A 193 6.18 -6.60 5.46
CA ARG A 193 5.97 -8.03 5.58
C ARG A 193 5.02 -8.36 6.74
N HIS A 194 5.18 -7.72 7.90
CA HIS A 194 4.24 -7.82 9.00
C HIS A 194 2.82 -7.40 8.58
N GLN A 195 2.66 -6.24 7.92
CA GLN A 195 1.34 -5.79 7.46
C GLN A 195 0.69 -6.80 6.48
N ARG A 196 1.47 -7.40 5.60
CA ARG A 196 1.01 -8.48 4.70
C ARG A 196 0.58 -9.73 5.48
N ALA A 197 1.40 -10.16 6.44
CA ALA A 197 1.13 -11.32 7.29
C ALA A 197 -0.17 -11.14 8.10
N VAL A 198 -0.32 -10.00 8.78
CA VAL A 198 -1.53 -9.66 9.52
C VAL A 198 -2.74 -9.62 8.59
N ARG A 199 -2.66 -8.97 7.45
CA ARG A 199 -3.74 -8.94 6.47
C ARG A 199 -4.16 -10.35 6.05
N ARG A 200 -3.20 -11.24 5.77
CA ARG A 200 -3.46 -12.63 5.39
C ARG A 200 -4.22 -13.39 6.48
N LEU A 201 -3.89 -13.16 7.77
CA LEU A 201 -4.60 -13.76 8.91
C LEU A 201 -6.00 -13.15 9.07
N MET A 202 -6.13 -11.84 8.95
CA MET A 202 -7.39 -11.13 9.20
C MET A 202 -8.42 -11.33 8.10
N THR A 203 -8.00 -11.38 6.82
CA THR A 203 -8.92 -11.50 5.67
C THR A 203 -9.12 -12.96 5.26
N GLY A 204 -10.25 -13.25 4.59
CA GLY A 204 -10.56 -14.59 4.09
C GLY A 204 -11.97 -14.69 3.55
N ALA A 205 -12.48 -15.92 3.37
CA ALA A 205 -13.84 -16.13 2.94
C ALA A 205 -14.84 -15.69 4.02
N ASP A 206 -15.98 -15.13 3.59
CA ASP A 206 -17.06 -14.71 4.49
C ASP A 206 -17.58 -15.88 5.33
N GLY A 207 -17.88 -15.65 6.59
CA GLY A 207 -18.33 -16.65 7.54
C GLY A 207 -17.24 -17.60 8.08
N THR A 208 -15.99 -17.51 7.62
CA THR A 208 -14.89 -18.28 8.23
C THR A 208 -14.43 -17.66 9.54
N SER A 209 -14.04 -18.50 10.51
CA SER A 209 -13.71 -18.06 11.86
C SER A 209 -12.29 -18.45 12.26
N VAL A 210 -11.74 -17.70 13.21
CA VAL A 210 -10.46 -17.99 13.88
C VAL A 210 -10.66 -17.85 15.38
N ASP A 211 -10.14 -18.80 16.17
CA ASP A 211 -10.17 -18.77 17.63
C ASP A 211 -8.96 -17.98 18.15
N PHE A 212 -9.22 -17.08 19.10
CA PHE A 212 -8.20 -16.28 19.78
C PHE A 212 -8.37 -16.36 21.29
N THR A 213 -7.26 -16.31 22.01
CA THR A 213 -7.25 -16.03 23.45
C THR A 213 -6.64 -14.64 23.65
N PHE A 214 -7.39 -13.76 24.31
CA PHE A 214 -6.96 -12.40 24.65
C PHE A 214 -6.71 -12.26 26.15
N GLU A 215 -5.79 -11.35 26.51
CA GLU A 215 -5.49 -10.95 27.87
C GLU A 215 -5.77 -9.45 28.06
N ARG A 216 -6.57 -9.09 29.05
CA ARG A 216 -6.89 -7.70 29.42
C ARG A 216 -5.78 -7.07 30.25
N ALA A 217 -5.93 -5.79 30.55
CA ALA A 217 -4.98 -5.03 31.36
C ALA A 217 -4.85 -5.56 32.80
N ASP A 218 -5.92 -6.13 33.35
CA ASP A 218 -5.96 -6.73 34.67
C ASP A 218 -5.41 -8.18 34.75
N GLY A 219 -4.91 -8.70 33.61
CA GLY A 219 -4.40 -10.07 33.49
C GLY A 219 -5.48 -11.12 33.23
N THR A 220 -6.75 -10.76 33.23
CA THR A 220 -7.83 -11.73 32.93
C THR A 220 -7.81 -12.14 31.47
N ARG A 221 -8.03 -13.43 31.20
CA ARG A 221 -8.06 -14.00 29.86
C ARG A 221 -9.47 -14.38 29.46
N PHE A 222 -9.73 -14.32 28.16
CA PHE A 222 -10.96 -14.82 27.57
C PHE A 222 -10.71 -15.33 26.15
N ASP A 223 -11.48 -16.34 25.78
CA ASP A 223 -11.47 -16.89 24.43
C ASP A 223 -12.55 -16.22 23.59
N ALA A 224 -12.25 -16.00 22.33
CA ALA A 224 -13.17 -15.46 21.36
C ALA A 224 -13.00 -16.16 20.01
N ARG A 225 -14.10 -16.75 19.52
CA ARG A 225 -14.19 -17.23 18.14
C ARG A 225 -14.68 -16.08 17.28
N LEU A 226 -13.78 -15.52 16.49
CA LEU A 226 -14.05 -14.35 15.66
C LEU A 226 -14.33 -14.77 14.22
N THR A 227 -15.44 -14.29 13.65
CA THR A 227 -15.88 -14.61 12.31
C THR A 227 -15.58 -13.45 11.36
N ARG A 228 -15.13 -13.77 10.16
CA ARG A 228 -14.90 -12.79 9.11
C ARG A 228 -16.22 -12.37 8.50
N HIS A 229 -16.45 -11.07 8.50
CA HIS A 229 -17.59 -10.46 7.86
C HIS A 229 -17.16 -9.29 6.96
N ARG A 230 -18.04 -8.90 6.07
CA ARG A 230 -17.86 -7.73 5.23
C ARG A 230 -17.90 -6.47 6.08
N LEU A 231 -16.77 -5.77 6.19
CA LEU A 231 -16.68 -4.46 6.79
C LEU A 231 -16.42 -3.41 5.69
N THR A 232 -17.23 -2.37 5.67
CA THR A 232 -17.07 -1.29 4.69
C THR A 232 -16.24 -0.17 5.33
N THR A 233 -14.99 -0.05 4.91
CA THR A 233 -14.15 1.11 5.24
C THR A 233 -14.11 2.01 4.04
N ARG A 234 -14.70 3.21 4.14
CA ARG A 234 -14.61 4.20 3.06
C ARG A 234 -13.42 5.12 3.28
N PRO A 235 -12.67 5.44 2.20
CA PRO A 235 -11.67 6.50 2.26
C PRO A 235 -12.31 7.78 2.81
N SER A 236 -11.69 8.36 3.82
CA SER A 236 -12.25 9.52 4.51
C SER A 236 -11.17 10.53 4.86
N ALA A 237 -11.59 11.78 5.00
CA ALA A 237 -10.85 12.84 5.62
C ALA A 237 -11.66 13.42 6.77
N SER A 238 -10.99 13.83 7.81
CA SER A 238 -11.62 14.57 8.92
C SER A 238 -10.69 15.68 9.38
N HIS A 239 -11.27 16.75 9.88
CA HIS A 239 -10.53 17.89 10.42
C HIS A 239 -11.21 18.45 11.65
N ARG A 240 -10.44 19.09 12.50
CA ARG A 240 -10.91 19.78 13.69
C ARG A 240 -9.85 20.72 14.23
N ILE A 241 -10.23 21.63 15.09
CA ILE A 241 -9.31 22.37 15.95
C ILE A 241 -9.12 21.54 17.24
N LEU A 242 -7.87 21.31 17.63
CA LEU A 242 -7.53 20.65 18.88
C LEU A 242 -7.79 21.59 20.08
N PRO A 243 -7.94 21.06 21.29
CA PRO A 243 -8.06 21.90 22.50
C PRO A 243 -6.89 22.87 22.69
N SER A 244 -5.73 22.56 22.12
CA SER A 244 -4.53 23.44 22.09
C SER A 244 -4.63 24.60 21.11
N GLY A 245 -5.68 24.68 20.27
CA GLY A 245 -5.84 25.68 19.22
C GLY A 245 -5.18 25.33 17.88
N PHE A 246 -4.42 24.24 17.79
CA PHE A 246 -3.83 23.78 16.52
C PHE A 246 -4.85 23.09 15.62
N GLY A 247 -4.66 23.18 14.32
CA GLY A 247 -5.41 22.41 13.34
C GLY A 247 -5.02 20.93 13.37
N TYR A 248 -5.98 20.05 13.12
CA TYR A 248 -5.74 18.62 12.94
C TYR A 248 -6.48 18.15 11.70
N LEU A 249 -5.73 17.53 10.78
CA LEU A 249 -6.24 16.87 9.58
C LEU A 249 -5.88 15.39 9.63
N ARG A 250 -6.85 14.52 9.40
CA ARG A 250 -6.63 13.09 9.23
C ARG A 250 -7.09 12.66 7.85
N LEU A 251 -6.23 11.96 7.11
CA LEU A 251 -6.53 11.36 5.82
C LEU A 251 -6.26 9.87 5.89
N THR A 252 -7.28 9.05 5.59
CA THR A 252 -7.17 7.58 5.72
C THR A 252 -6.71 6.88 4.44
N GLN A 253 -6.85 7.54 3.27
CA GLN A 253 -6.40 7.03 1.99
C GLN A 253 -6.34 8.16 0.94
N TRP A 254 -5.36 8.09 0.04
CA TRP A 254 -5.19 9.07 -1.04
C TRP A 254 -6.11 8.77 -2.22
N THR A 255 -7.36 9.18 -2.13
CA THR A 255 -8.32 9.24 -3.24
C THR A 255 -8.62 10.69 -3.60
N LEU A 256 -9.12 10.95 -4.81
CA LEU A 256 -9.47 12.32 -5.22
C LEU A 256 -10.52 12.92 -4.29
N GLY A 257 -11.55 12.13 -3.92
CA GLY A 257 -12.63 12.58 -3.04
C GLY A 257 -12.14 12.91 -1.63
N ALA A 258 -11.40 11.99 -0.98
CA ALA A 258 -10.87 12.22 0.36
C ALA A 258 -9.85 13.38 0.38
N THR A 259 -9.03 13.52 -0.66
CA THR A 259 -8.08 14.63 -0.77
C THR A 259 -8.78 15.96 -1.00
N SER A 260 -9.82 16.01 -1.81
CA SER A 260 -10.66 17.21 -1.96
C SER A 260 -11.26 17.64 -0.62
N SER A 261 -11.80 16.70 0.16
CA SER A 261 -12.30 16.97 1.52
C SER A 261 -11.19 17.46 2.46
N THR A 262 -9.95 16.92 2.32
CA THR A 262 -8.78 17.38 3.09
C THR A 262 -8.42 18.82 2.72
N ILE A 263 -8.46 19.20 1.44
CA ILE A 263 -8.19 20.57 0.97
C ILE A 263 -9.26 21.54 1.50
N THR A 264 -10.52 21.12 1.54
CA THR A 264 -11.60 21.92 2.16
C THR A 264 -11.32 22.12 3.65
N GLY A 265 -11.00 21.05 4.39
CA GLY A 265 -10.65 21.14 5.81
C GLY A 265 -9.41 22.00 6.07
N LEU A 266 -8.41 21.94 5.18
CA LEU A 266 -7.23 22.83 5.25
C LEU A 266 -7.64 24.31 5.12
N ALA A 267 -8.55 24.64 4.21
CA ALA A 267 -9.04 26.00 4.04
C ALA A 267 -9.82 26.50 5.28
N GLU A 268 -10.57 25.63 5.95
CA GLU A 268 -11.28 25.95 7.18
C GLU A 268 -10.32 26.13 8.37
N LEU A 269 -9.17 25.47 8.36
CA LEU A 269 -8.14 25.53 9.39
C LEU A 269 -7.02 26.54 9.07
N LYS A 270 -7.15 27.34 8.02
CA LYS A 270 -6.07 28.22 7.50
C LYS A 270 -5.50 29.20 8.53
N ASP A 271 -6.35 29.66 9.48
CA ASP A 271 -5.99 30.66 10.48
C ASP A 271 -5.45 30.02 11.78
N THR A 272 -5.30 28.69 11.83
CA THR A 272 -4.69 28.04 12.98
C THR A 272 -3.17 28.31 13.03
N PRO A 273 -2.58 28.48 14.23
CA PRO A 273 -1.16 28.85 14.37
C PRO A 273 -0.21 27.73 13.99
N GLY A 274 -0.69 26.53 13.78
CA GLY A 274 0.06 25.35 13.35
C GLY A 274 -0.89 24.16 13.13
N MET A 275 -0.42 23.13 12.47
CA MET A 275 -1.26 22.00 12.05
C MET A 275 -0.57 20.65 12.25
N VAL A 276 -1.36 19.67 12.68
CA VAL A 276 -1.01 18.24 12.65
C VAL A 276 -1.71 17.56 11.49
N ILE A 277 -0.95 16.86 10.64
CA ILE A 277 -1.49 16.00 9.56
C ILE A 277 -1.28 14.54 9.97
N ASP A 278 -2.35 13.79 10.19
CA ASP A 278 -2.29 12.39 10.61
C ASP A 278 -2.46 11.45 9.41
N LEU A 279 -1.35 10.82 9.03
CA LEU A 279 -1.28 9.80 7.97
C LEU A 279 -1.08 8.39 8.53
N ARG A 280 -1.18 8.18 9.84
CA ARG A 280 -1.07 6.85 10.44
C ARG A 280 -2.17 5.92 9.92
N GLY A 281 -1.76 4.74 9.48
CA GLY A 281 -2.68 3.76 8.89
C GLY A 281 -3.12 4.06 7.46
N ASN A 282 -2.60 5.11 6.82
CA ASN A 282 -2.94 5.44 5.43
C ASN A 282 -2.05 4.67 4.45
N PRO A 283 -2.58 3.69 3.69
CA PRO A 283 -1.78 2.82 2.82
C PRO A 283 -1.32 3.48 1.52
N GLY A 284 -1.61 4.76 1.33
CA GLY A 284 -1.28 5.45 0.09
C GLY A 284 -2.46 5.60 -0.86
N GLY A 285 -2.18 5.69 -2.15
CA GLY A 285 -3.15 5.84 -3.23
C GLY A 285 -2.64 6.74 -4.36
N SER A 286 -3.48 7.60 -4.89
CA SER A 286 -3.23 8.42 -6.08
C SER A 286 -2.10 9.45 -5.88
N VAL A 287 -1.04 9.35 -6.67
CA VAL A 287 0.05 10.34 -6.73
C VAL A 287 -0.46 11.72 -7.13
N TYR A 288 -1.46 11.79 -8.00
CA TYR A 288 -2.10 13.05 -8.37
C TYR A 288 -2.76 13.73 -7.16
N ALA A 289 -3.43 12.93 -6.31
CA ALA A 289 -4.04 13.43 -5.07
C ALA A 289 -2.97 13.94 -4.08
N VAL A 290 -1.84 13.24 -3.98
CA VAL A 290 -0.69 13.65 -3.16
C VAL A 290 -0.15 15.00 -3.64
N ASN A 291 0.14 15.14 -4.94
CA ASN A 291 0.69 16.37 -5.51
C ASN A 291 -0.26 17.56 -5.36
N ASN A 292 -1.58 17.34 -5.48
CA ASN A 292 -2.58 18.38 -5.27
C ASN A 292 -2.57 18.92 -3.82
N LEU A 293 -2.36 18.05 -2.83
CA LEU A 293 -2.28 18.50 -1.45
C LEU A 293 -0.91 19.12 -1.15
N LEU A 294 0.20 18.56 -1.66
CA LEU A 294 1.54 19.15 -1.50
C LEU A 294 1.59 20.60 -1.96
N ALA A 295 0.97 20.92 -3.11
CA ALA A 295 0.90 22.28 -3.65
C ALA A 295 0.30 23.31 -2.66
N LYS A 296 -0.50 22.86 -1.69
CA LYS A 296 -1.17 23.75 -0.70
C LYS A 296 -0.27 24.16 0.47
N PHE A 297 0.98 23.66 0.53
CA PHE A 297 1.92 23.97 1.60
C PHE A 297 3.13 24.80 1.15
N PHE A 298 3.19 25.17 -0.13
CA PHE A 298 4.29 25.91 -0.72
C PHE A 298 3.79 27.13 -1.49
N THR A 299 4.43 28.29 -1.28
CA THR A 299 4.08 29.54 -1.98
C THR A 299 4.84 29.69 -3.29
N GLN A 300 5.87 28.89 -3.51
CA GLN A 300 6.77 28.98 -4.66
C GLN A 300 6.93 27.58 -5.29
N ARG A 301 7.47 27.57 -6.53
CA ARG A 301 7.87 26.35 -7.20
C ARG A 301 8.85 25.57 -6.33
N THR A 302 8.50 24.33 -6.05
CA THR A 302 9.24 23.44 -5.15
C THR A 302 9.45 22.09 -5.82
N ASP A 303 10.68 21.61 -5.75
CA ASP A 303 11.09 20.28 -6.21
C ASP A 303 10.86 19.25 -5.09
N PHE A 304 10.11 18.20 -5.37
CA PHE A 304 9.83 17.10 -4.43
C PHE A 304 10.65 15.85 -4.75
N GLY A 305 11.48 15.88 -5.79
CA GLY A 305 12.36 14.80 -6.17
C GLY A 305 12.14 14.28 -7.58
N ARG A 306 12.64 13.08 -7.84
CA ARG A 306 12.65 12.47 -9.17
C ARG A 306 11.96 11.11 -9.18
N VAL A 307 11.17 10.89 -10.22
CA VAL A 307 10.69 9.58 -10.60
C VAL A 307 11.78 8.87 -11.40
N THR A 308 12.03 7.61 -11.12
CA THR A 308 12.94 6.75 -11.87
C THR A 308 12.16 5.69 -12.62
N THR A 309 12.56 5.38 -13.84
CA THR A 309 11.97 4.35 -14.70
C THR A 309 13.10 3.47 -15.24
N ARG A 310 12.77 2.28 -15.72
CA ARG A 310 13.76 1.35 -16.30
C ARG A 310 14.62 1.98 -17.39
N THR A 311 14.03 2.82 -18.25
CA THR A 311 14.70 3.44 -19.40
C THR A 311 15.32 4.80 -19.09
N GLY A 312 15.05 5.37 -17.90
CA GLY A 312 15.41 6.75 -17.57
C GLY A 312 14.58 7.82 -18.30
N HIS A 313 13.56 7.42 -19.06
CA HIS A 313 12.65 8.33 -19.76
C HIS A 313 11.28 8.40 -19.06
N SER A 314 10.55 9.51 -19.32
CA SER A 314 9.16 9.65 -18.85
C SER A 314 8.27 8.57 -19.48
N VAL A 315 7.20 8.23 -18.78
CA VAL A 315 6.18 7.33 -19.31
C VAL A 315 5.16 8.15 -20.07
N SER A 316 5.07 7.92 -21.36
CA SER A 316 4.17 8.64 -22.26
C SER A 316 3.40 7.71 -23.18
N ILE A 317 2.25 8.18 -23.66
CA ILE A 317 1.40 7.52 -24.65
C ILE A 317 1.25 8.43 -25.88
N LEU A 318 0.60 7.93 -26.94
CA LEU A 318 0.37 8.66 -28.20
C LEU A 318 1.68 9.23 -28.81
N PHE A 319 2.68 8.35 -28.98
CA PHE A 319 4.00 8.72 -29.50
C PHE A 319 4.72 9.83 -28.70
N GLY A 320 4.50 9.88 -27.39
CA GLY A 320 5.08 10.91 -26.52
C GLY A 320 4.27 12.21 -26.41
N ALA A 321 3.15 12.30 -27.12
CA ALA A 321 2.31 13.51 -27.09
C ALA A 321 1.61 13.72 -25.72
N VAL A 322 1.38 12.64 -24.97
CA VAL A 322 0.78 12.70 -23.63
C VAL A 322 1.73 12.04 -22.63
N GLU A 323 2.34 12.85 -21.79
CA GLU A 323 3.20 12.40 -20.70
C GLU A 323 2.34 12.03 -19.48
N ILE A 324 2.32 10.74 -19.13
CA ILE A 324 1.54 10.20 -18.03
C ILE A 324 2.32 10.31 -16.71
N ILE A 325 3.64 10.02 -16.78
CA ILE A 325 4.54 10.13 -15.64
C ILE A 325 5.73 10.97 -16.01
N LYS A 326 5.83 12.12 -15.37
CA LYS A 326 6.97 13.02 -15.47
C LYS A 326 8.10 12.52 -14.59
N LEU A 327 9.34 12.69 -15.06
CA LEU A 327 10.52 12.33 -14.26
C LEU A 327 10.76 13.30 -13.10
N LYS A 328 10.18 14.49 -13.13
CA LYS A 328 10.27 15.49 -12.08
C LYS A 328 8.97 15.52 -11.28
N SER A 329 9.07 15.42 -9.96
CA SER A 329 7.97 15.68 -9.04
C SER A 329 8.14 17.09 -8.50
N GLU A 330 7.30 18.02 -8.94
CA GLU A 330 7.37 19.43 -8.55
C GLU A 330 5.97 20.06 -8.50
N SER A 331 5.84 21.16 -7.78
CA SER A 331 4.64 22.01 -7.76
C SER A 331 5.01 23.46 -7.99
N GLU A 332 4.18 24.20 -8.71
CA GLU A 332 4.32 25.66 -8.87
C GLU A 332 4.03 26.44 -7.57
N GLY A 333 3.48 25.77 -6.57
CA GLY A 333 3.02 26.40 -5.33
C GLY A 333 1.62 27.01 -5.45
N SER A 334 1.17 27.64 -4.37
CA SER A 334 -0.14 28.28 -4.29
C SER A 334 -0.05 29.61 -3.54
N LYS A 335 -0.74 30.63 -4.03
CA LYS A 335 -0.83 31.92 -3.33
C LYS A 335 -1.53 31.80 -1.97
N ASP A 336 -2.46 30.82 -1.87
CA ASP A 336 -3.23 30.51 -0.67
C ASP A 336 -2.63 29.35 0.11
N ALA A 337 -1.30 29.16 0.03
CA ALA A 337 -0.60 28.08 0.73
C ALA A 337 -0.68 28.28 2.24
N TYR A 338 -0.87 27.20 2.97
CA TYR A 338 -0.74 27.19 4.43
C TYR A 338 0.74 27.29 4.82
N THR A 339 1.11 28.39 5.44
CA THR A 339 2.54 28.72 5.75
C THR A 339 2.93 28.49 7.21
N ALA A 340 1.95 28.38 8.11
CA ALA A 340 2.23 28.10 9.53
C ALA A 340 2.90 26.71 9.72
N PRO A 341 3.53 26.44 10.86
CA PRO A 341 4.22 25.18 11.15
C PRO A 341 3.33 23.94 10.95
N VAL A 342 3.92 22.86 10.43
CA VAL A 342 3.23 21.58 10.21
C VAL A 342 4.02 20.46 10.86
N VAL A 343 3.30 19.55 11.52
CA VAL A 343 3.82 18.28 12.01
C VAL A 343 3.02 17.15 11.36
N ILE A 344 3.70 16.11 10.88
CA ILE A 344 3.06 14.96 10.23
C ILE A 344 3.23 13.73 11.12
N LEU A 345 2.13 13.02 11.39
CA LEU A 345 2.15 11.75 12.10
C LEU A 345 2.19 10.59 11.11
N VAL A 346 3.15 9.69 11.31
CA VAL A 346 3.30 8.46 10.52
C VAL A 346 3.49 7.24 11.43
N ASN A 347 3.21 6.06 10.88
CA ASN A 347 3.53 4.77 11.51
C ASN A 347 3.83 3.71 10.45
N ALA A 348 4.13 2.49 10.88
CA ALA A 348 4.46 1.36 10.00
C ALA A 348 3.41 1.07 8.90
N ALA A 349 2.17 1.49 9.08
CA ALA A 349 1.10 1.34 8.09
C ALA A 349 0.91 2.59 7.18
N SER A 350 1.71 3.64 7.37
CA SER A 350 1.80 4.76 6.43
C SER A 350 2.65 4.33 5.23
N ALA A 351 2.05 4.21 4.04
CA ALA A 351 2.72 3.61 2.88
C ALA A 351 2.53 4.41 1.59
N SER A 352 3.41 4.20 0.62
CA SER A 352 3.27 4.69 -0.77
C SER A 352 3.01 6.21 -0.83
N GLY A 353 1.83 6.66 -1.30
CA GLY A 353 1.47 8.09 -1.36
C GLY A 353 1.63 8.84 -0.04
N SER A 354 1.44 8.18 1.12
CA SER A 354 1.69 8.79 2.44
C SER A 354 3.17 9.03 2.68
N GLU A 355 4.02 8.13 2.20
CA GLU A 355 5.47 8.26 2.29
C GLU A 355 5.99 9.33 1.33
N LEU A 356 5.41 9.40 0.12
CA LEU A 356 5.71 10.46 -0.83
C LEU A 356 5.40 11.83 -0.22
N PHE A 357 4.21 12.00 0.37
CA PHE A 357 3.82 13.25 1.01
C PHE A 357 4.73 13.61 2.19
N ALA A 358 4.85 12.70 3.17
CA ALA A 358 5.62 12.94 4.39
C ALA A 358 7.11 13.14 4.10
N GLY A 359 7.69 12.31 3.22
CA GLY A 359 9.10 12.40 2.82
C GLY A 359 9.41 13.69 2.04
N SER A 360 8.53 14.13 1.15
CA SER A 360 8.69 15.39 0.43
C SER A 360 8.63 16.60 1.38
N MET A 361 7.66 16.62 2.29
CA MET A 361 7.52 17.68 3.29
C MET A 361 8.71 17.72 4.26
N GLN A 362 9.25 16.56 4.64
CA GLN A 362 10.45 16.46 5.49
C GLN A 362 11.70 16.90 4.73
N ALA A 363 11.94 16.39 3.52
CA ALA A 363 13.13 16.68 2.73
C ALA A 363 13.24 18.15 2.32
N THR A 364 12.13 18.86 2.25
CA THR A 364 12.05 20.31 1.98
C THR A 364 12.02 21.16 3.27
N ASN A 365 12.19 20.55 4.44
CA ASN A 365 12.09 21.19 5.76
C ASN A 365 10.74 21.93 5.99
N ARG A 366 9.67 21.49 5.30
CA ARG A 366 8.35 22.10 5.44
C ARG A 366 7.57 21.56 6.63
N ALA A 367 7.83 20.33 7.03
CA ALA A 367 7.18 19.72 8.19
C ALA A 367 8.18 18.88 9.01
N THR A 368 7.89 18.76 10.30
CA THR A 368 8.53 17.79 11.21
C THR A 368 7.70 16.49 11.19
N VAL A 369 8.35 15.36 11.02
CA VAL A 369 7.71 14.05 11.05
C VAL A 369 7.84 13.40 12.42
N VAL A 370 6.74 12.89 12.97
CA VAL A 370 6.64 12.30 14.31
C VAL A 370 5.97 10.92 14.24
N GLY A 371 6.41 9.98 15.05
CA GLY A 371 5.81 8.65 15.18
C GLY A 371 6.80 7.53 15.02
N GLU A 372 6.44 6.49 14.28
CA GLU A 372 7.28 5.32 13.96
C GLU A 372 7.70 5.34 12.50
N PRO A 373 8.81 4.69 12.11
CA PRO A 373 9.20 4.56 10.71
C PRO A 373 8.05 4.03 9.85
N SER A 374 7.82 4.65 8.69
CA SER A 374 6.77 4.26 7.76
C SER A 374 7.03 2.90 7.10
N CYS A 375 6.16 2.45 6.23
CA CYS A 375 6.22 1.16 5.55
C CYS A 375 7.57 0.86 4.89
N GLY A 376 8.16 1.82 4.22
CA GLY A 376 9.28 1.61 3.31
C GLY A 376 8.84 1.02 1.98
N CYS A 377 7.68 1.43 1.49
CA CYS A 377 6.97 0.87 0.34
C CYS A 377 6.64 1.98 -0.66
N LEU A 378 7.64 2.63 -1.23
CA LEU A 378 7.44 3.73 -2.19
C LEU A 378 7.98 3.37 -3.57
N LEU A 379 7.30 2.48 -4.23
CA LEU A 379 7.37 2.25 -5.66
C LEU A 379 5.98 2.45 -6.28
N GLY A 380 5.89 2.46 -7.59
CA GLY A 380 4.62 2.65 -8.27
C GLY A 380 4.40 1.65 -9.39
N PHE A 381 3.18 1.18 -9.52
CA PHE A 381 2.72 0.36 -10.63
C PHE A 381 1.64 1.10 -11.43
N LEU A 382 1.60 0.88 -12.74
CA LEU A 382 0.71 1.59 -13.65
C LEU A 382 -0.61 0.85 -13.91
N GLY A 383 -0.86 -0.22 -13.19
CA GLY A 383 -2.05 -1.06 -13.30
C GLY A 383 -1.72 -2.55 -13.29
N TYR A 384 -2.75 -3.36 -13.24
CA TYR A 384 -2.61 -4.81 -13.22
C TYR A 384 -2.47 -5.37 -14.63
N ALA A 385 -1.53 -6.29 -14.83
CA ALA A 385 -1.40 -7.08 -16.04
C ALA A 385 -2.10 -8.45 -15.82
N ARG A 386 -2.97 -8.84 -16.75
CA ARG A 386 -3.68 -10.12 -16.66
C ARG A 386 -2.72 -11.27 -16.97
N ILE A 387 -2.64 -12.22 -16.05
CA ILE A 387 -1.85 -13.44 -16.23
C ILE A 387 -2.71 -14.50 -16.94
N PRO A 388 -2.18 -15.25 -17.92
CA PRO A 388 -2.86 -16.43 -18.45
C PRO A 388 -3.30 -17.35 -17.30
N GLY A 389 -4.56 -17.80 -17.31
CA GLY A 389 -5.13 -18.58 -16.22
C GLY A 389 -5.91 -17.76 -15.19
N GLY A 390 -6.06 -16.44 -15.37
CA GLY A 390 -7.02 -15.60 -14.65
C GLY A 390 -6.48 -14.81 -13.47
N GLY A 391 -5.20 -14.97 -13.12
CA GLY A 391 -4.54 -14.11 -12.11
C GLY A 391 -4.17 -12.73 -12.65
N GLU A 392 -3.69 -11.86 -11.75
CA GLU A 392 -3.21 -10.54 -12.10
C GLU A 392 -1.82 -10.27 -11.48
N LEU A 393 -0.95 -9.61 -12.25
CA LEU A 393 0.37 -9.15 -11.84
C LEU A 393 0.35 -7.64 -11.66
N ALA A 394 0.65 -7.18 -10.45
CA ALA A 394 1.13 -5.82 -10.23
C ALA A 394 2.67 -5.87 -10.20
N TYR A 395 3.33 -4.94 -10.85
CA TYR A 395 4.80 -4.83 -10.80
C TYR A 395 5.21 -3.36 -10.84
N SER A 396 6.32 -3.05 -10.18
CA SER A 396 6.80 -1.67 -10.07
C SER A 396 7.45 -1.23 -11.35
N GLU A 397 6.89 -0.23 -11.98
CA GLU A 397 7.37 0.39 -13.22
C GLU A 397 8.08 1.72 -12.95
N VAL A 398 7.84 2.30 -11.76
CA VAL A 398 8.43 3.57 -11.34
C VAL A 398 8.97 3.50 -9.93
N GLY A 399 10.13 4.11 -9.72
CA GLY A 399 10.71 4.38 -8.41
C GLY A 399 10.69 5.87 -8.12
N PHE A 400 11.07 6.24 -6.89
CA PHE A 400 11.10 7.62 -6.45
C PHE A 400 12.35 7.93 -5.61
N VAL A 401 12.96 9.09 -5.87
CA VAL A 401 14.12 9.59 -5.13
C VAL A 401 13.82 11.01 -4.68
N LEU A 402 13.94 11.26 -3.37
CA LEU A 402 13.73 12.57 -2.75
C LEU A 402 14.75 13.62 -3.24
N PRO A 403 14.50 14.92 -3.04
CA PRO A 403 15.42 16.00 -3.46
C PRO A 403 16.82 15.87 -2.86
N ASN A 404 16.93 15.32 -1.66
CA ASN A 404 18.20 15.06 -0.97
C ASN A 404 18.91 13.77 -1.40
N GLY A 405 18.40 13.08 -2.44
CA GLY A 405 18.98 11.83 -2.97
C GLY A 405 18.57 10.57 -2.22
N LYS A 406 17.80 10.65 -1.13
CA LYS A 406 17.35 9.46 -0.37
C LYS A 406 16.24 8.72 -1.12
N ARG A 407 16.25 7.40 -0.99
CA ARG A 407 15.17 6.51 -1.39
C ARG A 407 14.35 6.18 -0.16
N ILE A 408 13.04 6.15 -0.32
CA ILE A 408 12.11 5.72 0.73
C ILE A 408 11.87 4.20 0.66
N GLU A 409 11.89 3.64 -0.55
CA GLU A 409 11.75 2.20 -0.75
C GLU A 409 12.83 1.44 0.03
N GLY A 410 12.40 0.44 0.80
CA GLY A 410 13.26 -0.39 1.65
C GLY A 410 13.61 0.23 3.02
N GLU A 411 13.46 1.54 3.20
CA GLU A 411 13.79 2.23 4.47
C GLU A 411 12.57 2.83 5.17
N GLY A 412 11.71 3.49 4.41
CA GLY A 412 10.61 4.30 4.93
C GLY A 412 11.01 5.75 5.21
N VAL A 413 10.01 6.54 5.54
CA VAL A 413 10.21 7.87 6.13
C VAL A 413 10.57 7.66 7.60
N ILE A 414 11.78 8.03 7.94
CA ILE A 414 12.28 7.97 9.33
C ILE A 414 11.83 9.25 10.04
N PRO A 415 11.05 9.16 11.12
CA PRO A 415 10.57 10.34 11.83
C PRO A 415 11.72 11.17 12.44
N ASP A 416 11.58 12.49 12.42
CA ASP A 416 12.49 13.41 13.12
C ASP A 416 12.38 13.25 14.65
N ARG A 417 11.20 12.80 15.10
CA ARG A 417 10.91 12.43 16.48
C ARG A 417 10.27 11.05 16.55
N LEU A 418 11.09 10.08 16.95
CA LEU A 418 10.63 8.72 17.16
C LEU A 418 9.75 8.66 18.43
N VAL A 419 8.52 8.19 18.26
CA VAL A 419 7.57 7.96 19.36
C VAL A 419 7.01 6.54 19.18
N PRO A 420 7.66 5.52 19.75
CA PRO A 420 7.22 4.15 19.65
C PRO A 420 5.84 3.95 20.30
N LEU A 421 5.05 3.08 19.71
CA LEU A 421 3.79 2.65 20.29
C LEU A 421 4.05 1.89 21.60
N ALA A 422 3.26 2.18 22.63
CA ALA A 422 3.34 1.47 23.90
C ALA A 422 1.98 0.86 24.26
N VAL A 423 1.99 -0.38 24.74
CA VAL A 423 0.76 -1.08 25.15
C VAL A 423 0.03 -0.32 26.27
N ALA A 424 0.78 0.27 27.20
CA ALA A 424 0.22 1.08 28.29
C ALA A 424 -0.60 2.27 27.78
N ASP A 425 -0.11 2.95 26.73
CA ASP A 425 -0.82 4.09 26.13
C ASP A 425 -2.09 3.65 25.40
N LEU A 426 -2.01 2.54 24.66
CA LEU A 426 -3.19 1.94 23.99
C LEU A 426 -4.31 1.60 24.97
N ARG A 427 -3.96 1.09 26.17
CA ARG A 427 -4.91 0.71 27.21
C ARG A 427 -5.72 1.87 27.76
N ILE A 428 -5.12 3.05 27.85
CA ILE A 428 -5.76 4.26 28.38
C ILE A 428 -6.18 5.24 27.29
N GLY A 429 -6.00 4.86 26.00
CA GLY A 429 -6.35 5.73 24.86
C GLY A 429 -5.47 6.98 24.73
N ARG A 430 -4.24 6.93 25.25
CA ARG A 430 -3.29 8.04 25.16
C ARG A 430 -2.60 8.07 23.82
N ASP A 431 -2.54 9.22 23.19
CA ASP A 431 -1.84 9.43 21.91
C ASP A 431 -0.56 10.26 22.11
N ARG A 432 0.54 9.59 22.53
CA ARG A 432 1.83 10.26 22.75
C ARG A 432 2.40 10.93 21.50
N ALA A 433 2.13 10.36 20.32
CA ALA A 433 2.60 10.95 19.07
C ALA A 433 1.89 12.29 18.81
N LEU A 434 0.58 12.37 19.04
CA LEU A 434 -0.17 13.62 18.94
C LEU A 434 0.28 14.62 20.01
N GLU A 435 0.45 14.20 21.28
CA GLU A 435 0.96 15.06 22.35
C GLU A 435 2.34 15.66 22.01
N THR A 436 3.21 14.82 21.42
CA THR A 436 4.56 15.25 20.97
C THR A 436 4.45 16.25 19.83
N ALA A 437 3.56 16.01 18.86
CA ALA A 437 3.32 16.92 17.75
C ALA A 437 2.85 18.31 18.24
N GLU A 438 1.91 18.35 19.18
CA GLU A 438 1.44 19.60 19.78
C GLU A 438 2.54 20.33 20.57
N ALA A 439 3.43 19.60 21.26
CA ALA A 439 4.56 20.18 21.95
C ALA A 439 5.53 20.85 20.96
N ILE A 440 5.86 20.17 19.85
CA ILE A 440 6.71 20.72 18.79
C ILE A 440 6.07 21.98 18.17
N LEU A 441 4.77 21.93 17.87
CA LEU A 441 4.08 23.11 17.32
C LEU A 441 4.12 24.29 18.27
N ARG A 442 3.92 24.08 19.58
CA ARG A 442 4.05 25.15 20.59
C ARG A 442 5.43 25.79 20.59
N ASP A 443 6.48 24.97 20.45
CA ASP A 443 7.86 25.49 20.42
C ASP A 443 8.16 26.26 19.13
N LEU A 444 7.62 25.79 17.98
CA LEU A 444 7.81 26.46 16.68
C LEU A 444 7.07 27.80 16.59
N VAL A 445 5.86 27.87 17.16
CA VAL A 445 5.04 29.11 17.16
C VAL A 445 5.59 30.16 18.14
N ARG A 446 6.30 29.76 19.22
CA ARG A 446 6.90 30.66 20.19
C ARG A 446 8.24 31.28 19.75
N LYS A 447 8.88 30.64 18.76
CA LYS A 447 10.14 31.18 18.20
C LYS A 447 9.78 32.27 17.20
N PRO A 448 10.21 33.52 17.41
CA PRO A 448 9.95 34.63 16.49
C PRO A 448 10.62 34.45 15.13
#